data_54c133f2923cba41353440e1471dbb95
#
_entry.id   54c133f2923cba41353440e1471dbb95
#
_cell.length_a   1.000
_cell.length_b   1.000
_cell.length_c   1.000
_cell.angle_alpha   90.00
_cell.angle_beta   90.00
_cell.angle_gamma   90.00
#
_symmetry.space_group_name_H-M   'P 1'
#
loop_
_entity.id
_entity.type
_entity.pdbx_description
1 polymer ?
#
loop_
_entity_poly.entity_id
_entity_poly.type
_entity_poly.pdbx_seq_one_letter_code
_entity_poly.pdbx_strand_id
1 'polypeptide(L)'
;QWENVISKNSNVIKWQVINLCAYDWLEKIKDGNYDLFLAKPPGVTQRFKQLYDERLYILCNELGAKVFPTLQEVLIYENKRFLSFWLAANNIPHPVTWVFYNKEEALNFINNHKNYPIIGKINIGASGKGVQFLNSKKEALNYIQRSFSKVGLKSRWYPDFKKGNLIKRMKNFTKNKSYRNQRVSIYKAIYNESQRGFVILQEYIPHNYEWRVVRIGDSFFAHKKLKKGEKASGSLIKEYGKPPFDLLDFVKEITDKHQLYSQSVDIFESDRGYLINEMQCIFGQSDPYQMLIN
;
A
#
# COMPACT_ATOMS: atom_id res chain seq x y z
N GLN A 1 4.87 -10.03 -13.83
CA GLN A 1 4.29 -11.32 -13.40
C GLN A 1 3.06 -11.68 -14.26
N TRP A 2 2.09 -10.80 -14.40
CA TRP A 2 0.90 -11.04 -15.25
C TRP A 2 1.27 -11.32 -16.69
N GLU A 3 2.15 -10.53 -17.30
CA GLU A 3 2.64 -10.76 -18.67
C GLU A 3 3.16 -12.19 -18.87
N ASN A 4 3.90 -12.73 -17.89
CA ASN A 4 4.44 -14.09 -17.96
C ASN A 4 3.35 -15.18 -17.86
N VAL A 5 2.26 -14.90 -17.14
CA VAL A 5 1.13 -15.84 -17.03
C VAL A 5 0.27 -15.75 -18.29
N ILE A 6 -0.02 -14.54 -18.73
CA ILE A 6 -0.83 -14.28 -19.93
C ILE A 6 -0.15 -14.85 -21.18
N SER A 7 1.17 -14.64 -21.33
CA SER A 7 1.91 -15.17 -22.48
C SER A 7 1.91 -16.71 -22.56
N LYS A 8 1.76 -17.41 -21.43
CA LYS A 8 1.59 -18.87 -21.41
C LYS A 8 0.21 -19.34 -21.90
N ASN A 9 -0.75 -18.43 -21.94
CA ASN A 9 -2.12 -18.65 -22.39
C ASN A 9 -2.45 -17.82 -23.64
N SER A 10 -1.45 -17.48 -24.45
CA SER A 10 -1.58 -16.60 -25.63
C SER A 10 -2.43 -17.18 -26.76
N ASN A 11 -2.69 -18.47 -26.73
CA ASN A 11 -3.63 -19.14 -27.65
C ASN A 11 -5.11 -18.76 -27.36
N VAL A 12 -5.42 -18.29 -26.14
CA VAL A 12 -6.78 -17.92 -25.70
C VAL A 12 -6.90 -16.44 -25.45
N ILE A 13 -5.81 -15.78 -24.97
CA ILE A 13 -5.81 -14.39 -24.52
C ILE A 13 -4.94 -13.55 -25.45
N LYS A 14 -5.55 -12.57 -26.10
CA LYS A 14 -4.83 -11.47 -26.78
C LYS A 14 -4.61 -10.34 -25.77
N TRP A 15 -3.41 -9.76 -25.75
CA TRP A 15 -3.10 -8.71 -24.79
C TRP A 15 -2.13 -7.66 -25.33
N GLN A 16 -2.21 -6.48 -24.77
CA GLN A 16 -1.23 -5.42 -24.96
C GLN A 16 -1.04 -4.61 -23.69
N VAL A 17 0.10 -3.91 -23.61
CA VAL A 17 0.40 -3.01 -22.48
C VAL A 17 0.11 -1.58 -22.89
N ILE A 18 -0.74 -0.91 -22.11
CA ILE A 18 -1.05 0.50 -22.29
C ILE A 18 -0.40 1.27 -21.14
N ASN A 19 0.44 2.26 -21.48
CA ASN A 19 1.03 3.14 -20.52
C ASN A 19 0.06 4.28 -20.18
N LEU A 20 -0.59 4.19 -19.02
CA LEU A 20 -1.51 5.24 -18.56
C LEU A 20 -0.83 6.61 -18.34
N CYS A 21 0.50 6.71 -18.32
CA CYS A 21 1.21 7.98 -18.24
C CYS A 21 1.44 8.64 -19.63
N ALA A 22 1.21 7.91 -20.72
CA ALA A 22 1.34 8.46 -22.07
C ALA A 22 0.25 9.49 -22.35
N TYR A 23 0.51 10.45 -23.25
CA TYR A 23 -0.46 11.49 -23.61
C TYR A 23 -1.65 10.92 -24.40
N ASP A 24 -1.41 9.88 -25.20
CA ASP A 24 -2.34 9.21 -26.11
C ASP A 24 -3.06 8.00 -25.47
N TRP A 25 -2.99 7.85 -24.14
CA TRP A 25 -3.53 6.70 -23.43
C TRP A 25 -5.03 6.50 -23.67
N LEU A 26 -5.79 7.61 -23.72
CA LEU A 26 -7.26 7.58 -23.86
C LEU A 26 -7.68 7.15 -25.26
N GLU A 27 -7.01 7.66 -26.28
CA GLU A 27 -7.22 7.27 -27.68
C GLU A 27 -6.96 5.78 -27.87
N LYS A 28 -5.81 5.30 -27.39
CA LYS A 28 -5.46 3.86 -27.44
C LYS A 28 -6.47 2.94 -26.77
N ILE A 29 -7.14 3.44 -25.73
CA ILE A 29 -8.18 2.67 -25.05
C ILE A 29 -9.47 2.70 -25.85
N LYS A 30 -9.88 3.87 -26.38
CA LYS A 30 -11.10 4.00 -27.17
C LYS A 30 -11.03 3.27 -28.51
N ASP A 31 -9.86 3.24 -29.14
CA ASP A 31 -9.62 2.56 -30.41
C ASP A 31 -9.52 1.03 -30.27
N GLY A 32 -9.30 0.56 -29.04
CA GLY A 32 -9.20 -0.86 -28.74
C GLY A 32 -10.51 -1.49 -28.27
N ASN A 33 -10.66 -2.77 -28.52
CA ASN A 33 -11.77 -3.56 -27.98
C ASN A 33 -11.21 -4.49 -26.87
N TYR A 34 -11.42 -4.10 -25.60
CA TYR A 34 -10.88 -4.82 -24.46
C TYR A 34 -11.98 -5.35 -23.56
N ASP A 35 -11.92 -6.63 -23.24
CA ASP A 35 -12.86 -7.29 -22.31
C ASP A 35 -12.52 -6.97 -20.84
N LEU A 36 -11.24 -6.77 -20.52
CA LEU A 36 -10.75 -6.59 -19.16
C LEU A 36 -9.43 -5.79 -19.13
N PHE A 37 -9.30 -4.90 -18.18
CA PHE A 37 -8.05 -4.22 -17.88
C PHE A 37 -7.43 -4.75 -16.58
N LEU A 38 -6.18 -5.20 -16.66
CA LEU A 38 -5.38 -5.57 -15.49
C LEU A 38 -4.59 -4.35 -15.02
N ALA A 39 -5.02 -3.74 -13.94
CA ALA A 39 -4.46 -2.52 -13.41
C ALA A 39 -3.30 -2.78 -12.43
N LYS A 40 -2.14 -2.18 -12.68
CA LYS A 40 -0.99 -2.22 -11.77
C LYS A 40 -0.68 -0.81 -11.26
N PRO A 41 -1.32 -0.36 -10.18
CA PRO A 41 -1.12 0.98 -9.67
C PRO A 41 0.31 1.20 -9.18
N PRO A 42 0.89 2.39 -9.41
CA PRO A 42 2.19 2.73 -8.88
C PRO A 42 2.09 3.06 -7.38
N GLY A 43 2.91 2.42 -6.56
CA GLY A 43 3.08 2.74 -5.14
C GLY A 43 4.35 3.55 -4.86
N VAL A 44 4.79 4.42 -5.79
CA VAL A 44 6.12 5.05 -5.74
C VAL A 44 6.06 6.48 -5.25
N THR A 45 5.16 7.31 -5.82
CA THR A 45 5.00 8.72 -5.47
C THR A 45 3.53 9.12 -5.45
N GLN A 46 3.22 10.17 -4.68
CA GLN A 46 1.86 10.72 -4.61
C GLN A 46 1.39 11.24 -5.97
N ARG A 47 2.27 11.89 -6.73
CA ARG A 47 1.96 12.40 -8.06
C ARG A 47 1.53 11.31 -9.04
N PHE A 48 2.26 10.20 -9.10
CA PHE A 48 1.91 9.08 -9.98
C PHE A 48 0.68 8.34 -9.49
N LYS A 49 0.50 8.23 -8.18
CA LYS A 49 -0.70 7.62 -7.59
C LYS A 49 -1.95 8.42 -7.98
N GLN A 50 -1.92 9.74 -7.80
CA GLN A 50 -3.02 10.61 -8.17
C GLN A 50 -3.37 10.50 -9.65
N LEU A 51 -2.37 10.66 -10.54
CA LEU A 51 -2.57 10.55 -12.00
C LEU A 51 -3.19 9.19 -12.37
N TYR A 52 -2.75 8.13 -11.72
CA TYR A 52 -3.23 6.78 -11.99
C TYR A 52 -4.68 6.60 -11.53
N ASP A 53 -5.00 7.07 -10.34
CA ASP A 53 -6.34 6.99 -9.77
C ASP A 53 -7.35 7.77 -10.63
N GLU A 54 -7.00 8.99 -11.08
CA GLU A 54 -7.83 9.81 -11.97
C GLU A 54 -8.13 9.09 -13.29
N ARG A 55 -7.11 8.50 -13.92
CA ARG A 55 -7.27 7.80 -15.19
C ARG A 55 -8.03 6.49 -15.04
N LEU A 56 -7.84 5.79 -13.92
CA LEU A 56 -8.60 4.59 -13.64
C LEU A 56 -10.08 4.91 -13.35
N TYR A 57 -10.35 6.05 -12.69
CA TYR A 57 -11.72 6.55 -12.53
C TYR A 57 -12.41 6.77 -13.89
N ILE A 58 -11.74 7.42 -14.83
CA ILE A 58 -12.26 7.62 -16.19
C ILE A 58 -12.54 6.27 -16.88
N LEU A 59 -11.60 5.32 -16.76
CA LEU A 59 -11.79 3.97 -17.31
C LEU A 59 -13.05 3.28 -16.77
N CYS A 60 -13.22 3.28 -15.46
CA CYS A 60 -14.29 2.54 -14.81
C CYS A 60 -15.65 3.24 -14.94
N ASN A 61 -15.70 4.56 -14.66
CA ASN A 61 -16.95 5.25 -14.48
C ASN A 61 -17.44 5.96 -15.74
N GLU A 62 -16.54 6.45 -16.60
CA GLU A 62 -16.91 7.15 -17.82
C GLU A 62 -16.94 6.21 -19.04
N LEU A 63 -16.04 5.24 -19.09
CA LEU A 63 -15.96 4.28 -20.20
C LEU A 63 -16.58 2.92 -19.87
N GLY A 64 -17.04 2.69 -18.64
CA GLY A 64 -17.66 1.43 -18.22
C GLY A 64 -16.72 0.22 -18.30
N ALA A 65 -15.42 0.43 -18.30
CA ALA A 65 -14.44 -0.63 -18.46
C ALA A 65 -14.38 -1.55 -17.23
N LYS A 66 -14.27 -2.86 -17.47
CA LYS A 66 -13.99 -3.84 -16.40
C LYS A 66 -12.53 -3.79 -16.04
N VAL A 67 -12.23 -3.56 -14.78
CA VAL A 67 -10.86 -3.41 -14.29
C VAL A 67 -10.61 -4.34 -13.10
N PHE A 68 -9.46 -4.99 -13.07
CA PHE A 68 -8.99 -5.81 -11.95
C PHE A 68 -7.55 -5.42 -11.56
N PRO A 69 -7.23 -5.19 -10.27
CA PRO A 69 -8.17 -5.07 -9.14
C PRO A 69 -9.20 -3.96 -9.35
N THR A 70 -10.30 -3.97 -8.61
CA THR A 70 -11.37 -2.98 -8.75
C THR A 70 -10.87 -1.55 -8.48
N LEU A 71 -11.60 -0.55 -8.96
CA LEU A 71 -11.27 0.86 -8.68
C LEU A 71 -11.14 1.12 -7.18
N GLN A 72 -12.05 0.57 -6.37
CA GLN A 72 -12.01 0.73 -4.90
C GLN A 72 -10.72 0.15 -4.32
N GLU A 73 -10.32 -1.04 -4.74
CA GLU A 73 -9.07 -1.67 -4.31
C GLU A 73 -7.84 -0.82 -4.66
N VAL A 74 -7.86 -0.22 -5.85
CA VAL A 74 -6.76 0.64 -6.29
C VAL A 74 -6.74 1.98 -5.53
N LEU A 75 -7.89 2.59 -5.23
CA LEU A 75 -7.95 3.83 -4.43
C LEU A 75 -7.41 3.64 -3.01
N ILE A 76 -7.66 2.48 -2.40
CA ILE A 76 -7.14 2.10 -1.09
C ILE A 76 -5.62 1.86 -1.14
N TYR A 77 -5.12 1.26 -2.22
CA TYR A 77 -3.73 0.83 -2.35
C TYR A 77 -2.75 1.99 -2.22
N GLU A 78 -1.75 1.84 -1.31
CA GLU A 78 -0.71 2.86 -1.04
C GLU A 78 -1.28 4.28 -0.83
N ASN A 79 -2.42 4.40 -0.14
CA ASN A 79 -3.07 5.66 0.17
C ASN A 79 -3.64 5.64 1.60
N LYS A 80 -2.76 5.77 2.59
CA LYS A 80 -3.12 5.65 4.02
C LYS A 80 -4.14 6.68 4.47
N ARG A 81 -4.10 7.88 3.87
CA ARG A 81 -5.07 8.93 4.12
C ARG A 81 -6.47 8.53 3.63
N PHE A 82 -6.57 8.03 2.40
CA PHE A 82 -7.84 7.55 1.86
C PHE A 82 -8.34 6.32 2.64
N LEU A 83 -7.44 5.36 2.91
CA LEU A 83 -7.78 4.15 3.66
C LEU A 83 -8.37 4.50 5.03
N SER A 84 -7.78 5.43 5.79
CA SER A 84 -8.27 5.77 7.13
C SER A 84 -9.69 6.36 7.09
N PHE A 85 -9.98 7.24 6.14
CA PHE A 85 -11.33 7.78 5.97
C PHE A 85 -12.32 6.73 5.46
N TRP A 86 -11.88 5.87 4.54
CA TRP A 86 -12.72 4.81 4.02
C TRP A 86 -13.10 3.80 5.11
N LEU A 87 -12.15 3.39 5.94
CA LEU A 87 -12.42 2.51 7.08
C LEU A 87 -13.40 3.16 8.06
N ALA A 88 -13.18 4.42 8.41
CA ALA A 88 -14.05 5.17 9.31
C ALA A 88 -15.47 5.34 8.76
N ALA A 89 -15.60 5.73 7.48
CA ALA A 89 -16.90 5.94 6.82
C ALA A 89 -17.73 4.64 6.72
N ASN A 90 -17.06 3.49 6.68
CA ASN A 90 -17.71 2.18 6.61
C ASN A 90 -17.84 1.48 7.98
N ASN A 91 -17.48 2.16 9.09
CA ASN A 91 -17.47 1.62 10.44
C ASN A 91 -16.64 0.32 10.58
N ILE A 92 -15.56 0.22 9.81
CA ILE A 92 -14.65 -0.93 9.87
C ILE A 92 -13.65 -0.69 11.00
N PRO A 93 -13.46 -1.66 11.93
CA PRO A 93 -12.51 -1.52 13.03
C PRO A 93 -11.07 -1.26 12.56
N HIS A 94 -10.49 -0.18 13.04
CA HIS A 94 -9.11 0.24 12.70
C HIS A 94 -8.52 1.10 13.82
N PRO A 95 -7.19 1.26 13.91
CA PRO A 95 -6.58 2.21 14.83
C PRO A 95 -7.05 3.62 14.55
N VAL A 96 -7.37 4.38 15.61
CA VAL A 96 -7.79 5.77 15.47
C VAL A 96 -6.72 6.55 14.72
N THR A 97 -7.12 7.16 13.62
CA THR A 97 -6.21 7.86 12.71
C THR A 97 -6.69 9.28 12.47
N TRP A 98 -5.83 10.24 12.73
CA TRP A 98 -6.09 11.67 12.55
C TRP A 98 -5.32 12.18 11.34
N VAL A 99 -6.01 12.90 10.47
CA VAL A 99 -5.43 13.55 9.29
C VAL A 99 -5.72 15.03 9.36
N PHE A 100 -4.69 15.84 9.49
CA PHE A 100 -4.80 17.28 9.59
C PHE A 100 -4.24 17.95 8.33
N TYR A 101 -5.01 18.84 7.74
CA TYR A 101 -4.59 19.72 6.64
C TYR A 101 -4.26 21.12 7.13
N ASN A 102 -4.68 21.46 8.35
CA ASN A 102 -4.34 22.70 9.01
C ASN A 102 -3.29 22.43 10.09
N LYS A 103 -2.21 23.22 10.06
CA LYS A 103 -1.09 23.09 10.99
C LYS A 103 -1.52 23.40 12.43
N GLU A 104 -2.31 24.45 12.62
CA GLU A 104 -2.72 24.91 13.95
C GLU A 104 -3.65 23.87 14.62
N GLU A 105 -4.55 23.24 13.86
CA GLU A 105 -5.38 22.14 14.35
C GLU A 105 -4.53 20.96 14.82
N ALA A 106 -3.50 20.58 14.04
CA ALA A 106 -2.60 19.50 14.41
C ALA A 106 -1.78 19.84 15.68
N LEU A 107 -1.31 21.07 15.79
CA LEU A 107 -0.58 21.55 16.98
C LEU A 107 -1.49 21.57 18.21
N ASN A 108 -2.71 22.09 18.09
CA ASN A 108 -3.68 22.11 19.17
C ASN A 108 -4.06 20.68 19.61
N PHE A 109 -4.25 19.76 18.69
CA PHE A 109 -4.47 18.36 19.01
C PHE A 109 -3.33 17.80 19.87
N ILE A 110 -2.07 17.94 19.44
CA ILE A 110 -0.90 17.43 20.18
C ILE A 110 -0.70 18.14 21.50
N ASN A 111 -1.04 19.43 21.60
CA ASN A 111 -0.94 20.16 22.88
C ASN A 111 -1.83 19.57 23.96
N ASN A 112 -2.97 18.99 23.60
CA ASN A 112 -3.93 18.35 24.48
C ASN A 112 -3.79 16.82 24.56
N HIS A 113 -2.98 16.22 23.69
CA HIS A 113 -2.78 14.76 23.62
C HIS A 113 -1.83 14.29 24.74
N LYS A 114 -2.22 13.23 25.45
CA LYS A 114 -1.46 12.73 26.62
C LYS A 114 -0.85 11.34 26.40
N ASN A 115 -1.35 10.58 25.42
CA ASN A 115 -0.97 9.18 25.24
C ASN A 115 0.15 9.03 24.22
N TYR A 116 1.29 8.54 24.65
CA TYR A 116 2.45 8.27 23.79
C TYR A 116 2.90 6.81 23.92
N PRO A 117 3.52 6.23 22.89
CA PRO A 117 3.84 6.84 21.61
C PRO A 117 2.62 7.07 20.73
N ILE A 118 2.70 8.03 19.81
CA ILE A 118 1.81 8.21 18.68
C ILE A 118 2.57 7.88 17.39
N ILE A 119 1.88 7.38 16.38
CA ILE A 119 2.52 6.95 15.13
C ILE A 119 2.34 8.02 14.05
N GLY A 120 3.44 8.57 13.57
CA GLY A 120 3.48 9.39 12.37
C GLY A 120 3.58 8.52 11.12
N LYS A 121 2.70 8.73 10.14
CA LYS A 121 2.71 7.98 8.87
C LYS A 121 2.83 8.93 7.68
N ILE A 122 3.55 8.52 6.64
CA ILE A 122 3.45 9.16 5.33
C ILE A 122 2.39 8.44 4.49
N ASN A 123 1.74 9.17 3.60
CA ASN A 123 0.62 8.66 2.82
C ASN A 123 1.02 7.49 1.91
N ILE A 124 2.09 7.66 1.15
CA ILE A 124 2.61 6.64 0.24
C ILE A 124 3.94 6.12 0.76
N GLY A 125 4.04 4.81 0.96
CA GLY A 125 5.27 4.18 1.44
C GLY A 125 5.06 2.77 1.95
N ALA A 126 5.82 1.85 1.38
CA ALA A 126 5.79 0.43 1.71
C ALA A 126 6.86 0.04 2.72
N SER A 127 6.72 -1.14 3.33
CA SER A 127 7.74 -1.78 4.19
C SER A 127 8.12 -0.98 5.43
N GLY A 128 7.18 -0.22 6.02
CA GLY A 128 7.39 0.55 7.24
C GLY A 128 8.36 1.73 7.11
N LYS A 129 8.82 2.08 5.90
CA LYS A 129 9.81 3.16 5.67
C LYS A 129 9.27 4.55 5.98
N GLY A 130 7.96 4.73 5.94
CA GLY A 130 7.26 5.98 6.24
C GLY A 130 6.57 6.00 7.60
N VAL A 131 6.91 5.09 8.50
CA VAL A 131 6.35 5.00 9.86
C VAL A 131 7.39 5.51 10.86
N GLN A 132 6.99 6.45 11.71
CA GLN A 132 7.82 7.01 12.76
C GLN A 132 7.08 6.94 14.10
N PHE A 133 7.75 6.38 15.11
CA PHE A 133 7.30 6.42 16.49
C PHE A 133 7.61 7.80 17.06
N LEU A 134 6.62 8.45 17.64
CA LEU A 134 6.71 9.76 18.27
C LEU A 134 6.47 9.54 19.75
N ASN A 135 7.57 9.37 20.51
CA ASN A 135 7.55 8.92 21.90
C ASN A 135 7.24 10.04 22.89
N SER A 136 7.18 11.27 22.41
CA SER A 136 6.93 12.46 23.25
C SER A 136 6.20 13.54 22.48
N LYS A 137 5.57 14.46 23.24
CA LYS A 137 4.97 15.69 22.69
C LYS A 137 5.95 16.46 21.81
N LYS A 138 7.21 16.60 22.25
CA LYS A 138 8.26 17.29 21.50
C LYS A 138 8.50 16.66 20.13
N GLU A 139 8.59 15.33 20.06
CA GLU A 139 8.78 14.63 18.80
C GLU A 139 7.57 14.80 17.89
N ALA A 140 6.35 14.73 18.44
CA ALA A 140 5.12 14.93 17.67
C ALA A 140 5.01 16.35 17.10
N LEU A 141 5.33 17.38 17.90
CA LEU A 141 5.38 18.77 17.44
C LEU A 141 6.40 18.98 16.31
N ASN A 142 7.60 18.42 16.45
CA ASN A 142 8.63 18.47 15.41
C ASN A 142 8.19 17.77 14.13
N TYR A 143 7.51 16.63 14.23
CA TYR A 143 6.96 15.90 13.10
C TYR A 143 5.92 16.73 12.36
N ILE A 144 4.99 17.37 13.08
CA ILE A 144 3.98 18.27 12.50
C ILE A 144 4.65 19.46 11.83
N GLN A 145 5.55 20.17 12.52
CA GLN A 145 6.26 21.32 11.96
C GLN A 145 6.95 20.97 10.64
N ARG A 146 7.60 19.80 10.60
CA ARG A 146 8.28 19.31 9.40
C ARG A 146 7.30 19.00 8.28
N SER A 147 6.13 18.39 8.57
CA SER A 147 5.12 18.07 7.55
C SER A 147 4.55 19.28 6.84
N PHE A 148 4.51 20.43 7.51
CA PHE A 148 4.06 21.71 6.94
C PHE A 148 5.21 22.63 6.47
N SER A 149 6.46 22.18 6.57
CA SER A 149 7.62 22.93 6.10
C SER A 149 7.86 22.77 4.60
N LYS A 150 8.75 23.61 4.04
CA LYS A 150 9.21 23.47 2.64
C LYS A 150 9.92 22.14 2.38
N VAL A 151 10.54 21.52 3.38
CA VAL A 151 11.22 20.22 3.26
C VAL A 151 10.24 19.07 3.24
N GLY A 152 9.19 19.12 4.07
CA GLY A 152 8.19 18.06 4.21
C GLY A 152 8.73 16.78 4.87
N LEU A 153 7.90 15.75 4.86
CA LEU A 153 8.23 14.42 5.33
C LEU A 153 8.73 13.56 4.17
N LYS A 154 9.88 12.92 4.34
CA LYS A 154 10.45 12.01 3.34
C LYS A 154 10.38 10.57 3.81
N SER A 155 10.05 9.66 2.91
CA SER A 155 10.24 8.23 3.14
C SER A 155 11.74 7.96 3.35
N ARG A 156 12.07 7.10 4.32
CA ARG A 156 13.44 6.58 4.44
C ARG A 156 13.72 5.70 3.24
N TRP A 157 14.48 6.24 2.28
CA TRP A 157 14.87 5.47 1.11
C TRP A 157 16.30 4.97 1.27
N TYR A 158 16.43 3.65 1.24
CA TYR A 158 17.73 2.98 1.12
C TYR A 158 17.63 1.94 0.00
N PRO A 159 18.69 1.79 -0.83
CA PRO A 159 18.75 0.65 -1.73
C PRO A 159 18.62 -0.64 -0.93
N ASP A 160 17.64 -1.46 -1.27
CA ASP A 160 17.47 -2.74 -0.60
C ASP A 160 18.50 -3.74 -1.14
N PHE A 161 19.64 -3.79 -0.46
CA PHE A 161 20.74 -4.70 -0.83
C PHE A 161 20.43 -6.17 -0.52
N LYS A 162 19.43 -6.43 0.33
CA LYS A 162 19.04 -7.80 0.72
C LYS A 162 18.03 -8.42 -0.23
N LYS A 163 17.45 -7.65 -1.14
CA LYS A 163 16.39 -8.12 -2.03
C LYS A 163 16.96 -8.69 -3.32
N GLY A 164 16.90 -10.03 -3.45
CA GLY A 164 17.32 -10.75 -4.65
C GLY A 164 18.84 -10.83 -4.86
N ASN A 165 19.26 -11.42 -5.97
CA ASN A 165 20.67 -11.60 -6.31
C ASN A 165 21.30 -10.27 -6.71
N LEU A 166 22.16 -9.72 -5.86
CA LEU A 166 22.85 -8.44 -6.05
C LEU A 166 23.72 -8.44 -7.31
N ILE A 167 24.43 -9.53 -7.59
CA ILE A 167 25.31 -9.66 -8.73
C ILE A 167 24.50 -9.56 -10.03
N LYS A 168 23.36 -10.25 -10.10
CA LYS A 168 22.45 -10.18 -11.25
C LYS A 168 21.88 -8.76 -11.44
N ARG A 169 21.55 -8.08 -10.35
CA ARG A 169 21.05 -6.69 -10.37
C ARG A 169 22.13 -5.71 -10.84
N MET A 170 23.35 -5.84 -10.37
CA MET A 170 24.49 -5.04 -10.81
C MET A 170 24.80 -5.28 -12.30
N LYS A 171 24.83 -6.55 -12.72
CA LYS A 171 25.04 -6.91 -14.15
C LYS A 171 23.95 -6.31 -15.05
N ASN A 172 22.68 -6.36 -14.62
CA ASN A 172 21.58 -5.74 -15.37
C ASN A 172 21.69 -4.21 -15.39
N PHE A 173 22.10 -3.59 -14.29
CA PHE A 173 22.26 -2.14 -14.20
C PHE A 173 23.38 -1.63 -15.11
N THR A 174 24.48 -2.38 -15.23
CA THR A 174 25.61 -2.00 -16.08
C THR A 174 25.37 -2.31 -17.56
N LYS A 175 24.79 -3.47 -17.87
CA LYS A 175 24.66 -3.96 -19.26
C LYS A 175 23.35 -3.52 -19.95
N ASN A 176 22.28 -3.24 -19.21
CA ASN A 176 20.99 -2.88 -19.79
C ASN A 176 20.68 -1.40 -19.58
N LYS A 177 20.87 -0.58 -20.62
CA LYS A 177 20.63 0.87 -20.60
C LYS A 177 19.18 1.22 -20.24
N SER A 178 18.19 0.47 -20.77
CA SER A 178 16.77 0.69 -20.48
C SER A 178 16.46 0.42 -19.02
N TYR A 179 16.90 -0.71 -18.49
CA TYR A 179 16.75 -1.06 -17.07
C TYR A 179 17.40 -0.01 -16.16
N ARG A 180 18.62 0.43 -16.48
CA ARG A 180 19.33 1.48 -15.75
C ARG A 180 18.55 2.78 -15.73
N ASN A 181 18.11 3.26 -16.91
CA ASN A 181 17.36 4.51 -17.01
C ASN A 181 16.04 4.46 -16.23
N GLN A 182 15.32 3.35 -16.33
CA GLN A 182 14.10 3.14 -15.54
C GLN A 182 14.38 3.17 -14.03
N ARG A 183 15.45 2.50 -13.56
CA ARG A 183 15.83 2.50 -12.15
C ARG A 183 16.25 3.88 -11.66
N VAL A 184 17.04 4.60 -12.42
CA VAL A 184 17.47 5.97 -12.10
C VAL A 184 16.26 6.91 -12.04
N SER A 185 15.32 6.80 -12.97
CA SER A 185 14.09 7.60 -12.98
C SER A 185 13.25 7.35 -11.72
N ILE A 186 13.02 6.07 -11.36
CA ILE A 186 12.32 5.70 -10.14
C ILE A 186 13.03 6.26 -8.90
N TYR A 187 14.36 6.14 -8.84
CA TYR A 187 15.14 6.64 -7.72
C TYR A 187 15.08 8.16 -7.58
N LYS A 188 15.17 8.89 -8.69
CA LYS A 188 15.01 10.34 -8.70
C LYS A 188 13.60 10.74 -8.25
N ALA A 189 12.56 10.04 -8.72
CA ALA A 189 11.18 10.31 -8.33
C ALA A 189 10.99 10.13 -6.81
N ILE A 190 11.46 9.01 -6.23
CA ILE A 190 11.36 8.76 -4.78
C ILE A 190 12.21 9.78 -3.98
N TYR A 191 13.40 10.10 -4.43
CA TYR A 191 14.28 11.06 -3.74
C TYR A 191 13.67 12.46 -3.68
N ASN A 192 12.98 12.87 -4.76
CA ASN A 192 12.32 14.17 -4.84
C ASN A 192 10.95 14.18 -4.17
N GLU A 193 10.40 13.00 -3.83
CA GLU A 193 9.11 12.90 -3.15
C GLU A 193 9.21 13.39 -1.72
N SER A 194 8.30 14.27 -1.34
CA SER A 194 8.09 14.66 0.05
C SER A 194 6.63 14.96 0.29
N GLN A 195 6.08 14.43 1.36
CA GLN A 195 4.73 14.77 1.81
C GLN A 195 4.75 16.15 2.48
N ARG A 196 3.87 17.03 2.02
CA ARG A 196 3.74 18.41 2.55
C ARG A 196 2.28 18.81 2.66
N GLY A 197 2.00 19.77 3.57
CA GLY A 197 0.69 20.40 3.68
C GLY A 197 -0.36 19.55 4.40
N PHE A 198 0.00 18.39 4.92
CA PHE A 198 -0.83 17.58 5.80
C PHE A 198 0.00 16.63 6.63
N VAL A 199 -0.59 16.16 7.72
CA VAL A 199 0.03 15.16 8.61
C VAL A 199 -0.95 14.03 8.89
N ILE A 200 -0.46 12.80 8.95
CA ILE A 200 -1.20 11.61 9.38
C ILE A 200 -0.61 11.16 10.71
N LEU A 201 -1.42 11.16 11.73
CA LEU A 201 -1.11 10.64 13.06
C LEU A 201 -2.05 9.47 13.35
N GLN A 202 -1.56 8.44 14.01
CA GLN A 202 -2.35 7.27 14.39
C GLN A 202 -2.03 6.86 15.82
N GLU A 203 -3.02 6.35 16.54
CA GLU A 203 -2.79 5.74 17.84
C GLU A 203 -1.83 4.56 17.73
N TYR A 204 -1.04 4.35 18.75
CA TYR A 204 -0.20 3.16 18.86
C TYR A 204 -1.00 1.99 19.42
N ILE A 205 -1.00 0.88 18.69
CA ILE A 205 -1.56 -0.39 19.18
C ILE A 205 -0.39 -1.26 19.65
N PRO A 206 -0.29 -1.58 20.96
CA PRO A 206 0.71 -2.52 21.45
C PRO A 206 0.49 -3.89 20.81
N HIS A 207 1.54 -4.46 20.20
CA HIS A 207 1.47 -5.77 19.54
C HIS A 207 2.85 -6.42 19.47
N ASN A 208 2.89 -7.73 19.41
CA ASN A 208 4.10 -8.52 19.16
C ASN A 208 4.19 -9.00 17.71
N TYR A 209 3.07 -9.08 17.02
CA TYR A 209 2.94 -9.46 15.62
C TYR A 209 1.74 -8.74 14.99
N GLU A 210 1.71 -8.75 13.67
CA GLU A 210 0.54 -8.41 12.87
C GLU A 210 0.10 -9.65 12.10
N TRP A 211 -1.19 -9.89 12.02
CA TRP A 211 -1.72 -10.82 11.04
C TRP A 211 -1.65 -10.21 9.64
N ARG A 212 -1.25 -11.02 8.67
CA ARG A 212 -1.48 -10.73 7.27
C ARG A 212 -2.45 -11.76 6.72
N VAL A 213 -3.67 -11.33 6.44
CA VAL A 213 -4.67 -12.14 5.77
C VAL A 213 -4.66 -11.78 4.29
N VAL A 214 -4.62 -12.79 3.43
CA VAL A 214 -4.64 -12.61 1.98
C VAL A 214 -5.91 -13.23 1.44
N ARG A 215 -6.64 -12.46 0.62
CA ARG A 215 -7.76 -12.93 -0.18
C ARG A 215 -7.37 -12.94 -1.65
N ILE A 216 -7.66 -14.02 -2.36
CA ILE A 216 -7.59 -14.13 -3.82
C ILE A 216 -8.86 -14.84 -4.27
N GLY A 217 -9.80 -14.10 -4.87
CA GLY A 217 -11.12 -14.63 -5.18
C GLY A 217 -11.82 -15.14 -3.93
N ASP A 218 -12.14 -16.41 -3.88
CA ASP A 218 -12.81 -17.06 -2.74
C ASP A 218 -11.84 -17.75 -1.78
N SER A 219 -10.53 -17.64 -2.03
CA SER A 219 -9.51 -18.27 -1.19
C SER A 219 -8.95 -17.28 -0.17
N PHE A 220 -8.83 -17.76 1.08
CA PHE A 220 -8.29 -16.99 2.21
C PHE A 220 -7.16 -17.76 2.87
N PHE A 221 -6.08 -17.08 3.19
CA PHE A 221 -4.96 -17.63 3.96
C PHE A 221 -4.28 -16.53 4.76
N ALA A 222 -3.65 -16.91 5.88
CA ALA A 222 -3.02 -15.94 6.75
C ALA A 222 -1.69 -16.44 7.33
N HIS A 223 -0.86 -15.48 7.74
CA HIS A 223 0.34 -15.72 8.52
C HIS A 223 0.61 -14.54 9.45
N LYS A 224 1.37 -14.79 10.51
CA LYS A 224 1.85 -13.73 11.38
C LYS A 224 3.12 -13.09 10.82
N LYS A 225 3.19 -11.79 10.90
CA LYS A 225 4.41 -10.99 10.69
C LYS A 225 4.96 -10.62 12.07
N LEU A 226 6.02 -11.28 12.49
CA LEU A 226 6.61 -11.02 13.79
C LEU A 226 7.33 -9.69 13.81
N LYS A 227 7.26 -9.02 14.95
CA LYS A 227 7.91 -7.74 15.18
C LYS A 227 9.42 -7.94 15.33
N LYS A 228 10.21 -7.08 14.68
CA LYS A 228 11.65 -6.96 14.90
C LYS A 228 11.97 -5.55 15.35
N GLY A 229 12.29 -5.39 16.61
CA GLY A 229 12.33 -4.06 17.25
C GLY A 229 10.92 -3.46 17.29
N GLU A 230 10.76 -2.23 16.87
CA GLU A 230 9.45 -1.53 16.87
C GLU A 230 8.59 -1.79 15.63
N LYS A 231 9.04 -2.59 14.66
CA LYS A 231 8.35 -2.75 13.37
C LYS A 231 8.04 -4.20 13.04
N ALA A 232 6.81 -4.47 12.65
CA ALA A 232 6.44 -5.66 11.91
C ALA A 232 6.51 -5.35 10.40
N SER A 233 7.23 -6.16 9.65
CA SER A 233 7.34 -5.99 8.19
C SER A 233 7.20 -7.35 7.52
N GLY A 234 6.38 -7.43 6.49
CA GLY A 234 6.13 -8.65 5.73
C GLY A 234 7.37 -9.27 5.05
N SER A 235 8.52 -8.59 5.09
CA SER A 235 9.79 -9.10 4.58
C SER A 235 10.75 -9.59 5.66
N LEU A 236 10.36 -9.53 6.95
CA LEU A 236 11.22 -9.91 8.07
C LEU A 236 10.97 -11.36 8.50
N ILE A 237 10.34 -11.56 9.63
CA ILE A 237 10.10 -12.88 10.20
C ILE A 237 8.63 -13.20 10.05
N LYS A 238 8.33 -14.35 9.45
CA LYS A 238 6.98 -14.86 9.30
C LYS A 238 6.83 -16.12 10.15
N GLU A 239 5.67 -16.26 10.75
CA GLU A 239 5.24 -17.46 11.45
C GLU A 239 4.00 -18.00 10.76
N TYR A 240 4.08 -19.23 10.33
CA TYR A 240 2.99 -19.96 9.68
C TYR A 240 2.34 -20.89 10.69
N GLY A 241 1.04 -20.94 10.66
CA GLY A 241 0.23 -21.78 11.52
C GLY A 241 -1.24 -21.62 11.13
N LYS A 242 -2.10 -22.40 11.75
CA LYS A 242 -3.54 -22.31 11.52
C LYS A 242 -4.05 -20.96 12.02
N PRO A 243 -4.57 -20.08 11.15
CA PRO A 243 -5.16 -18.81 11.60
C PRO A 243 -6.48 -19.08 12.34
N PRO A 244 -6.89 -18.19 13.25
CA PRO A 244 -8.23 -18.20 13.81
C PRO A 244 -9.28 -18.06 12.71
N PHE A 245 -10.35 -18.85 12.78
CA PHE A 245 -11.41 -18.79 11.76
C PHE A 245 -12.16 -17.45 11.81
N ASP A 246 -12.41 -16.92 12.99
CA ASP A 246 -13.04 -15.61 13.20
C ASP A 246 -12.23 -14.45 12.59
N LEU A 247 -10.90 -14.56 12.53
CA LEU A 247 -10.05 -13.63 11.79
C LEU A 247 -10.31 -13.69 10.27
N LEU A 248 -10.45 -14.90 9.72
CA LEU A 248 -10.74 -15.08 8.31
C LEU A 248 -12.15 -14.60 7.97
N ASP A 249 -13.13 -14.91 8.84
CA ASP A 249 -14.52 -14.47 8.70
C ASP A 249 -14.62 -12.94 8.77
N PHE A 250 -13.89 -12.29 9.69
CA PHE A 250 -13.80 -10.83 9.78
C PHE A 250 -13.34 -10.20 8.46
N VAL A 251 -12.28 -10.73 7.85
CA VAL A 251 -11.79 -10.23 6.57
C VAL A 251 -12.75 -10.57 5.44
N LYS A 252 -13.34 -11.76 5.45
CA LYS A 252 -14.31 -12.20 4.46
C LYS A 252 -15.52 -11.28 4.43
N GLU A 253 -16.14 -11.01 5.57
CA GLU A 253 -17.31 -10.12 5.68
C GLU A 253 -17.04 -8.74 5.07
N ILE A 254 -15.91 -8.11 5.43
CA ILE A 254 -15.54 -6.79 4.94
C ILE A 254 -15.29 -6.83 3.43
N THR A 255 -14.52 -7.80 2.97
CA THR A 255 -14.12 -7.86 1.56
C THR A 255 -15.25 -8.30 0.65
N ASP A 256 -16.19 -9.13 1.11
CA ASP A 256 -17.42 -9.46 0.37
C ASP A 256 -18.35 -8.26 0.25
N LYS A 257 -18.62 -7.58 1.37
CA LYS A 257 -19.48 -6.38 1.41
C LYS A 257 -19.03 -5.31 0.43
N HIS A 258 -17.71 -5.16 0.25
CA HIS A 258 -17.13 -4.11 -0.58
C HIS A 258 -16.58 -4.62 -1.92
N GLN A 259 -16.81 -5.89 -2.27
CA GLN A 259 -16.38 -6.53 -3.52
C GLN A 259 -14.86 -6.41 -3.76
N LEU A 260 -14.06 -6.66 -2.72
CA LEU A 260 -12.60 -6.57 -2.75
C LEU A 260 -12.02 -7.99 -2.91
N TYR A 261 -11.78 -8.41 -4.14
CA TYR A 261 -11.42 -9.81 -4.45
C TYR A 261 -9.91 -10.11 -4.48
N SER A 262 -9.07 -9.09 -4.35
CA SER A 262 -7.61 -9.22 -4.33
C SER A 262 -7.03 -8.32 -3.24
N GLN A 263 -6.92 -8.84 -2.00
CA GLN A 263 -6.46 -8.06 -0.87
C GLN A 263 -5.43 -8.81 -0.02
N SER A 264 -4.43 -8.07 0.41
CA SER A 264 -3.58 -8.40 1.56
C SER A 264 -3.89 -7.41 2.66
N VAL A 265 -4.47 -7.89 3.75
CA VAL A 265 -4.94 -7.09 4.88
C VAL A 265 -4.01 -7.32 6.07
N ASP A 266 -3.37 -6.26 6.56
CA ASP A 266 -2.56 -6.28 7.77
C ASP A 266 -3.42 -5.88 8.96
N ILE A 267 -3.45 -6.70 10.02
CA ILE A 267 -4.41 -6.61 11.11
C ILE A 267 -3.67 -6.70 12.44
N PHE A 268 -3.99 -5.77 13.35
CA PHE A 268 -3.64 -5.90 14.76
C PHE A 268 -4.69 -6.74 15.49
N GLU A 269 -4.23 -7.63 16.34
CA GLU A 269 -5.05 -8.28 17.35
C GLU A 269 -4.87 -7.50 18.65
N SER A 270 -5.96 -6.99 19.21
CA SER A 270 -5.96 -6.14 20.39
C SER A 270 -7.09 -6.49 21.34
N ASP A 271 -7.14 -5.86 22.51
CA ASP A 271 -8.27 -5.94 23.47
C ASP A 271 -9.60 -5.43 22.89
N ARG A 272 -9.56 -4.64 21.82
CA ARG A 272 -10.73 -4.17 21.06
C ARG A 272 -11.09 -5.11 19.90
N GLY A 273 -10.49 -6.30 19.80
CA GLY A 273 -10.61 -7.22 18.68
C GLY A 273 -9.64 -6.92 17.53
N TYR A 274 -10.04 -7.30 16.32
CA TYR A 274 -9.25 -7.12 15.11
C TYR A 274 -9.35 -5.70 14.56
N LEU A 275 -8.19 -5.05 14.33
CA LEU A 275 -8.10 -3.70 13.81
C LEU A 275 -7.30 -3.69 12.50
N ILE A 276 -7.90 -3.23 11.40
CA ILE A 276 -7.22 -3.15 10.11
C ILE A 276 -6.19 -2.02 10.12
N ASN A 277 -4.93 -2.37 9.89
CA ASN A 277 -3.80 -1.45 9.80
C ASN A 277 -3.48 -0.99 8.38
N GLU A 278 -3.51 -1.92 7.42
CA GLU A 278 -3.18 -1.66 6.00
C GLU A 278 -3.91 -2.65 5.09
N MET A 279 -4.29 -2.16 3.90
CA MET A 279 -4.90 -2.98 2.85
C MET A 279 -4.17 -2.76 1.52
N GLN A 280 -3.86 -3.83 0.81
CA GLN A 280 -3.11 -3.78 -0.44
C GLN A 280 -3.66 -4.76 -1.47
N CYS A 281 -4.08 -4.26 -2.63
CA CYS A 281 -4.55 -5.12 -3.73
C CYS A 281 -3.41 -5.69 -4.59
N ILE A 282 -2.22 -5.12 -4.51
CA ILE A 282 -1.01 -5.64 -5.16
C ILE A 282 -0.01 -5.99 -4.06
N PHE A 283 0.28 -7.26 -3.91
CA PHE A 283 1.19 -7.78 -2.90
C PHE A 283 2.15 -8.80 -3.50
N GLY A 284 3.35 -8.87 -2.94
CA GLY A 284 4.36 -9.86 -3.33
C GLY A 284 4.26 -11.09 -2.45
N GLN A 285 4.37 -12.26 -3.08
CA GLN A 285 4.53 -13.53 -2.40
C GLN A 285 5.75 -14.25 -2.97
N SER A 286 6.70 -14.55 -2.10
CA SER A 286 7.91 -15.29 -2.46
C SER A 286 8.06 -16.63 -1.74
N ASP A 287 7.18 -16.87 -0.77
CA ASP A 287 7.25 -18.04 0.09
C ASP A 287 6.12 -19.01 -0.28
N PRO A 288 6.43 -20.23 -0.77
CA PRO A 288 5.41 -21.19 -1.18
C PRO A 288 4.53 -21.66 -0.02
N TYR A 289 5.02 -21.68 1.21
CA TYR A 289 4.25 -22.12 2.37
C TYR A 289 3.02 -21.25 2.66
N GLN A 290 3.00 -20.03 2.23
CA GLN A 290 1.85 -19.15 2.41
C GLN A 290 0.61 -19.61 1.61
N MET A 291 0.82 -20.43 0.59
CA MET A 291 -0.22 -20.91 -0.32
C MET A 291 -0.64 -22.35 -0.01
N LEU A 292 -0.06 -22.99 1.00
CA LEU A 292 -0.48 -24.33 1.40
C LEU A 292 -1.81 -24.22 2.16
N ILE A 293 -2.87 -24.65 1.51
CA ILE A 293 -4.20 -24.83 2.08
C ILE A 293 -4.30 -26.32 2.39
N ASN A 294 -4.48 -26.67 3.65
CA ASN A 294 -4.84 -28.01 4.06
C ASN A 294 -6.35 -28.14 4.02
#